data_23bee2515bbb298af3bd8d240ffa426d
#
_entry.id   23bee2515bbb298af3bd8d240ffa426d
#
_cell.length_a   1.000
_cell.length_b   1.000
_cell.length_c   1.000
_cell.angle_alpha   90.00
_cell.angle_beta   90.00
_cell.angle_gamma   90.00
#
_symmetry.space_group_name_H-M   'P 1'
#
loop_
_entity.id
_entity.type
_entity.pdbx_description
1 polymer ?
#
loop_
_entity_poly.entity_id
_entity_poly.type
_entity_poly.pdbx_seq_one_letter_code
_entity_poly.pdbx_strand_id
1 'polypeptide(L)'
;LKDEIEVIQAATALLAEAKLSPELQHEALYYRAKAYLNQKAVKKAADDLKILAQDTRTLYGAEAKYLAAQLMYNAGDYAAAEKEILNFIDQSTPHAYWLARSFILLSDVYVAMDKKLDARQYLLSLQQNYHADDNIEGMIQERLEKLK
;
A
#
# COMPACT_ATOMS: atom_id res chain seq x y z
N LEU A 1 6.91 16.99 -13.27
CA LEU A 1 7.91 16.14 -13.93
C LEU A 1 9.32 16.52 -13.53
N LYS A 2 9.68 17.79 -13.68
CA LYS A 2 10.99 18.29 -13.27
C LYS A 2 11.22 18.09 -11.78
N ASP A 3 10.19 18.37 -10.98
CA ASP A 3 10.27 18.24 -9.52
C ASP A 3 10.47 16.80 -9.10
N GLU A 4 9.81 15.84 -9.76
CA GLU A 4 10.00 14.43 -9.47
C GLU A 4 11.39 13.95 -9.81
N ILE A 5 11.97 14.43 -10.93
CA ILE A 5 13.34 14.10 -11.30
C ILE A 5 14.30 14.60 -10.22
N GLU A 6 14.12 15.83 -9.74
CA GLU A 6 14.94 16.40 -8.68
C GLU A 6 14.82 15.61 -7.37
N VAL A 7 13.60 15.19 -7.00
CA VAL A 7 13.38 14.37 -5.81
C VAL A 7 14.11 13.04 -5.94
N ILE A 8 14.02 12.38 -7.09
CA ILE A 8 14.69 11.09 -7.32
C ILE A 8 16.21 11.25 -7.22
N GLN A 9 16.76 12.30 -7.83
CA GLN A 9 18.20 12.55 -7.79
C GLN A 9 18.69 12.83 -6.38
N ALA A 10 17.97 13.68 -5.63
CA ALA A 10 18.34 14.02 -4.24
C ALA A 10 18.25 12.80 -3.33
N ALA A 11 17.17 12.01 -3.45
CA ALA A 11 17.00 10.81 -2.65
C ALA A 11 18.06 9.76 -2.97
N THR A 12 18.38 9.59 -4.26
CA THR A 12 19.42 8.64 -4.69
C THR A 12 20.79 9.02 -4.13
N ALA A 13 21.12 10.32 -4.17
CA ALA A 13 22.39 10.81 -3.62
C ALA A 13 22.44 10.57 -2.11
N LEU A 14 21.35 10.85 -1.39
CA LEU A 14 21.28 10.64 0.05
C LEU A 14 21.44 9.15 0.40
N LEU A 15 20.77 8.27 -0.34
CA LEU A 15 20.83 6.82 -0.10
C LEU A 15 22.23 6.23 -0.36
N ALA A 16 23.07 6.94 -1.10
CA ALA A 16 24.45 6.50 -1.35
C ALA A 16 25.41 6.82 -0.20
N GLU A 17 24.96 7.58 0.80
CA GLU A 17 25.80 7.93 1.95
C GLU A 17 26.02 6.74 2.89
N ALA A 18 27.28 6.55 3.34
CA ALA A 18 27.67 5.37 4.11
C ALA A 18 27.10 5.33 5.53
N LYS A 19 26.79 6.49 6.10
CA LYS A 19 26.34 6.60 7.50
C LYS A 19 24.96 7.26 7.61
N LEU A 20 24.04 6.82 6.76
CA LEU A 20 22.69 7.35 6.79
C LEU A 20 21.89 6.72 7.93
N SER A 21 21.18 7.54 8.71
CA SER A 21 20.30 7.03 9.77
C SER A 21 19.13 6.25 9.16
N PRO A 22 18.57 5.26 9.89
CA PRO A 22 17.40 4.53 9.40
C PRO A 22 16.22 5.45 9.05
N GLU A 23 16.00 6.49 9.83
CA GLU A 23 14.90 7.44 9.60
C GLU A 23 15.09 8.18 8.27
N LEU A 24 16.30 8.68 8.01
CA LEU A 24 16.59 9.37 6.75
C LEU A 24 16.56 8.41 5.56
N GLN A 25 17.02 7.17 5.76
CA GLN A 25 16.96 6.15 4.73
C GLN A 25 15.50 5.88 4.33
N HIS A 26 14.62 5.68 5.31
CA HIS A 26 13.20 5.42 5.06
C HIS A 26 12.53 6.61 4.39
N GLU A 27 12.82 7.81 4.85
CA GLU A 27 12.27 9.03 4.25
C GLU A 27 12.70 9.18 2.79
N ALA A 28 13.98 8.96 2.50
CA ALA A 28 14.51 9.05 1.14
C ALA A 28 13.86 8.00 0.21
N LEU A 29 13.75 6.76 0.71
CA LEU A 29 13.09 5.69 -0.05
C LEU A 29 11.62 6.02 -0.33
N TYR A 30 10.93 6.56 0.67
CA TYR A 30 9.52 6.91 0.54
C TYR A 30 9.29 7.97 -0.54
N TYR A 31 10.02 9.08 -0.45
CA TYR A 31 9.85 10.16 -1.43
C TYR A 31 10.29 9.74 -2.83
N ARG A 32 11.35 8.93 -2.93
CA ARG A 32 11.78 8.41 -4.22
C ARG A 32 10.74 7.46 -4.82
N ALA A 33 10.19 6.57 -4.01
CA ALA A 33 9.13 5.66 -4.47
C ALA A 33 7.91 6.43 -4.98
N LYS A 34 7.48 7.46 -4.24
CA LYS A 34 6.33 8.27 -4.64
C LYS A 34 6.62 9.00 -5.94
N ALA A 35 7.83 9.52 -6.12
CA ALA A 35 8.21 10.19 -7.35
C ALA A 35 8.25 9.21 -8.53
N TYR A 36 8.77 8.00 -8.31
CA TYR A 36 8.74 6.95 -9.34
C TYR A 36 7.30 6.59 -9.74
N LEU A 37 6.39 6.50 -8.76
CA LEU A 37 4.97 6.21 -9.06
C LEU A 37 4.36 7.33 -9.90
N ASN A 38 4.66 8.58 -9.58
CA ASN A 38 4.17 9.71 -10.36
C ASN A 38 4.68 9.70 -11.79
N GLN A 39 5.89 9.17 -12.00
CA GLN A 39 6.47 9.01 -13.34
C GLN A 39 6.08 7.68 -14.01
N LYS A 40 5.26 6.88 -13.35
CA LYS A 40 4.85 5.56 -13.83
C LYS A 40 6.04 4.60 -14.00
N ALA A 41 7.12 4.84 -13.25
CA ALA A 41 8.28 3.94 -13.18
C ALA A 41 8.00 2.86 -12.13
N VAL A 42 7.05 1.98 -12.45
CA VAL A 42 6.44 1.05 -11.49
C VAL A 42 7.47 0.09 -10.89
N LYS A 43 8.36 -0.45 -11.72
CA LYS A 43 9.35 -1.43 -11.24
C LYS A 43 10.33 -0.81 -10.25
N LYS A 44 10.79 0.40 -10.53
CA LYS A 44 11.70 1.12 -9.62
C LYS A 44 11.00 1.49 -8.32
N ALA A 45 9.74 1.93 -8.41
CA ALA A 45 8.93 2.19 -7.23
C ALA A 45 8.76 0.93 -6.39
N ALA A 46 8.46 -0.21 -7.03
CA ALA A 46 8.27 -1.48 -6.33
C ALA A 46 9.52 -1.90 -5.55
N ASP A 47 10.70 -1.67 -6.10
CA ASP A 47 11.95 -1.99 -5.40
C ASP A 47 12.11 -1.18 -4.11
N ASP A 48 11.84 0.12 -4.16
CA ASP A 48 11.91 0.99 -2.96
C ASP A 48 10.83 0.62 -1.94
N LEU A 49 9.62 0.35 -2.41
CA LEU A 49 8.50 -0.02 -1.54
C LEU A 49 8.78 -1.35 -0.84
N LYS A 50 9.42 -2.29 -1.51
CA LYS A 50 9.76 -3.59 -0.92
C LYS A 50 10.68 -3.43 0.29
N ILE A 51 11.64 -2.53 0.21
CA ILE A 51 12.55 -2.25 1.34
C ILE A 51 11.76 -1.65 2.50
N LEU A 52 10.95 -0.63 2.24
CA LEU A 52 10.12 0.03 3.26
C LEU A 52 9.14 -0.95 3.92
N ALA A 53 8.52 -1.81 3.12
CA ALA A 53 7.48 -2.72 3.58
C ALA A 53 8.00 -3.84 4.49
N GLN A 54 9.31 -3.95 4.69
CA GLN A 54 9.86 -4.92 5.63
C GLN A 54 9.51 -4.60 7.08
N ASP A 55 9.19 -3.33 7.39
CA ASP A 55 8.80 -2.95 8.75
C ASP A 55 7.50 -2.13 8.71
N THR A 56 6.37 -2.81 8.88
CA THR A 56 5.04 -2.21 8.86
C THR A 56 4.65 -1.55 10.18
N ARG A 57 5.54 -1.55 11.17
CA ARG A 57 5.33 -0.77 12.40
C ARG A 57 5.57 0.71 12.14
N THR A 58 6.34 1.05 11.12
CA THR A 58 6.54 2.44 10.72
C THR A 58 5.41 2.89 9.81
N LEU A 59 5.13 4.20 9.79
CA LEU A 59 4.11 4.77 8.92
C LEU A 59 4.46 4.54 7.45
N TYR A 60 5.71 4.81 7.07
CA TYR A 60 6.16 4.63 5.68
C TYR A 60 6.08 3.16 5.27
N GLY A 61 6.45 2.25 6.19
CA GLY A 61 6.39 0.81 5.90
C GLY A 61 4.98 0.29 5.72
N ALA A 62 4.04 0.76 6.55
CA ALA A 62 2.64 0.38 6.43
C ALA A 62 2.05 0.85 5.09
N GLU A 63 2.27 2.10 4.74
CA GLU A 63 1.82 2.62 3.44
C GLU A 63 2.48 1.89 2.29
N ALA A 64 3.79 1.61 2.39
CA ALA A 64 4.54 0.90 1.35
C ALA A 64 4.00 -0.51 1.12
N LYS A 65 3.63 -1.20 2.19
CA LYS A 65 3.04 -2.54 2.11
C LYS A 65 1.74 -2.51 1.31
N TYR A 66 0.88 -1.54 1.63
CA TYR A 66 -0.36 -1.33 0.88
C TYR A 66 -0.07 -1.00 -0.60
N LEU A 67 0.84 -0.06 -0.86
CA LEU A 67 1.16 0.36 -2.23
C LEU A 67 1.76 -0.79 -3.04
N ALA A 68 2.60 -1.63 -2.43
CA ALA A 68 3.15 -2.81 -3.11
C ALA A 68 2.02 -3.75 -3.55
N ALA A 69 1.05 -4.00 -2.68
CA ALA A 69 -0.10 -4.83 -3.02
C ALA A 69 -0.94 -4.17 -4.13
N GLN A 70 -1.12 -2.86 -4.08
CA GLN A 70 -1.84 -2.12 -5.11
C GLN A 70 -1.18 -2.28 -6.48
N LEU A 71 0.15 -2.22 -6.54
CA LEU A 71 0.88 -2.42 -7.79
C LEU A 71 0.70 -3.83 -8.34
N MET A 72 0.69 -4.83 -7.46
CA MET A 72 0.42 -6.22 -7.85
C MET A 72 -0.98 -6.36 -8.43
N TYR A 73 -1.97 -5.76 -7.77
CA TYR A 73 -3.36 -5.75 -8.24
C TYR A 73 -3.46 -5.08 -9.62
N ASN A 74 -2.83 -3.91 -9.79
CA ASN A 74 -2.87 -3.16 -11.05
C ASN A 74 -2.22 -3.95 -12.19
N ALA A 75 -1.23 -4.79 -11.87
CA ALA A 75 -0.57 -5.64 -12.86
C ALA A 75 -1.36 -6.91 -13.18
N GLY A 76 -2.50 -7.13 -12.52
CA GLY A 76 -3.30 -8.34 -12.71
C GLY A 76 -2.79 -9.54 -11.95
N ASP A 77 -1.79 -9.38 -11.08
CA ASP A 77 -1.26 -10.47 -10.26
C ASP A 77 -2.04 -10.54 -8.95
N TYR A 78 -3.26 -11.05 -9.05
CA TYR A 78 -4.20 -11.08 -7.92
C TYR A 78 -3.74 -12.02 -6.81
N ALA A 79 -3.13 -13.14 -7.15
CA ALA A 79 -2.62 -14.07 -6.15
C ALA A 79 -1.50 -13.45 -5.33
N ALA A 80 -0.60 -12.71 -5.96
CA ALA A 80 0.46 -12.01 -5.25
C ALA A 80 -0.10 -10.90 -4.36
N ALA A 81 -1.08 -10.15 -4.86
CA ALA A 81 -1.72 -9.08 -4.10
C ALA A 81 -2.41 -9.66 -2.85
N GLU A 82 -3.15 -10.75 -3.00
CA GLU A 82 -3.79 -11.44 -1.88
C GLU A 82 -2.78 -11.82 -0.82
N LYS A 83 -1.70 -12.47 -1.23
CA LYS A 83 -0.65 -12.92 -0.31
C LYS A 83 -0.02 -11.75 0.45
N GLU A 84 0.26 -10.66 -0.24
CA GLU A 84 0.87 -9.48 0.37
C GLU A 84 -0.05 -8.85 1.41
N ILE A 85 -1.34 -8.74 1.10
CA ILE A 85 -2.33 -8.17 2.02
C ILE A 85 -2.53 -9.06 3.24
N LEU A 86 -2.69 -10.37 3.04
CA LEU A 86 -2.86 -11.29 4.17
C LEU A 86 -1.64 -11.29 5.08
N ASN A 87 -0.45 -11.18 4.51
CA ASN A 87 0.78 -11.03 5.28
C ASN A 87 0.76 -9.74 6.12
N PHE A 88 0.29 -8.64 5.54
CA PHE A 88 0.17 -7.36 6.25
C PHE A 88 -0.80 -7.46 7.43
N ILE A 89 -1.94 -8.08 7.21
CA ILE A 89 -2.94 -8.29 8.26
C ILE A 89 -2.32 -9.04 9.44
N ASP A 90 -1.53 -10.07 9.17
CA ASP A 90 -0.90 -10.90 10.21
C ASP A 90 0.18 -10.16 10.99
N GLN A 91 0.74 -9.09 10.46
CA GLN A 91 1.82 -8.34 11.11
C GLN A 91 1.35 -7.41 12.22
N SER A 92 0.05 -7.24 12.39
CA SER A 92 -0.54 -6.40 13.47
C SER A 92 0.02 -4.99 13.51
N THR A 93 0.00 -4.30 12.37
CA THR A 93 0.48 -2.91 12.27
C THR A 93 -0.33 -1.98 13.20
N PRO A 94 0.31 -0.95 13.82
CA PRO A 94 -0.42 0.07 14.54
C PRO A 94 -1.09 1.11 13.62
N HIS A 95 -0.81 1.09 12.33
CA HIS A 95 -1.31 2.08 11.36
C HIS A 95 -2.63 1.62 10.75
N ALA A 96 -3.70 1.81 11.53
CA ALA A 96 -5.03 1.28 11.23
C ALA A 96 -5.59 1.75 9.87
N TYR A 97 -5.28 2.97 9.45
CA TYR A 97 -5.77 3.48 8.17
C TYR A 97 -5.25 2.64 6.99
N TRP A 98 -3.95 2.34 6.99
CA TRP A 98 -3.36 1.56 5.90
C TRP A 98 -3.81 0.11 5.93
N LEU A 99 -4.07 -0.42 7.13
CA LEU A 99 -4.67 -1.73 7.27
C LEU A 99 -6.09 -1.74 6.69
N ALA A 100 -6.88 -0.71 7.00
CA ALA A 100 -8.24 -0.57 6.46
C ALA A 100 -8.23 -0.47 4.94
N ARG A 101 -7.32 0.35 4.36
CA ARG A 101 -7.15 0.44 2.91
C ARG A 101 -6.80 -0.92 2.31
N SER A 102 -6.02 -1.71 3.02
CA SER A 102 -5.63 -3.05 2.56
C SER A 102 -6.79 -4.03 2.57
N PHE A 103 -7.69 -3.93 3.55
CA PHE A 103 -8.93 -4.72 3.55
C PHE A 103 -9.80 -4.39 2.34
N ILE A 104 -9.91 -3.11 2.00
CA ILE A 104 -10.67 -2.67 0.84
C ILE A 104 -10.03 -3.20 -0.45
N LEU A 105 -8.70 -3.11 -0.56
CA LEU A 105 -7.99 -3.66 -1.71
C LEU A 105 -8.17 -5.17 -1.80
N LEU A 106 -8.18 -5.88 -0.67
CA LEU A 106 -8.41 -7.31 -0.65
C LEU A 106 -9.79 -7.65 -1.20
N SER A 107 -10.81 -6.85 -0.86
CA SER A 107 -12.13 -7.05 -1.44
C SER A 107 -12.10 -6.90 -2.97
N ASP A 108 -11.37 -5.89 -3.48
CA ASP A 108 -11.21 -5.70 -4.93
C ASP A 108 -10.49 -6.89 -5.57
N VAL A 109 -9.47 -7.43 -4.90
CA VAL A 109 -8.75 -8.63 -5.35
C VAL A 109 -9.72 -9.82 -5.45
N TYR A 110 -10.54 -10.03 -4.43
CA TYR A 110 -11.47 -11.15 -4.43
C TYR A 110 -12.56 -10.99 -5.49
N VAL A 111 -13.04 -9.77 -5.75
CA VAL A 111 -13.96 -9.55 -6.86
C VAL A 111 -13.28 -9.95 -8.19
N ALA A 112 -12.03 -9.55 -8.39
CA ALA A 112 -11.30 -9.90 -9.60
C ALA A 112 -11.05 -11.41 -9.73
N MET A 113 -10.99 -12.13 -8.60
CA MET A 113 -10.82 -13.58 -8.56
C MET A 113 -12.16 -14.33 -8.60
N ASP A 114 -13.27 -13.62 -8.81
CA ASP A 114 -14.63 -14.17 -8.82
C ASP A 114 -15.03 -14.76 -7.47
N LYS A 115 -14.60 -14.13 -6.38
CA LYS A 115 -14.90 -14.53 -5.01
C LYS A 115 -15.70 -13.43 -4.30
N LYS A 116 -16.89 -13.13 -4.82
CA LYS A 116 -17.71 -12.01 -4.34
C LYS A 116 -18.16 -12.15 -2.89
N LEU A 117 -18.43 -13.38 -2.44
CA LEU A 117 -18.83 -13.60 -1.04
C LEU A 117 -17.70 -13.26 -0.09
N ASP A 118 -16.47 -13.66 -0.41
CA ASP A 118 -15.31 -13.31 0.41
C ASP A 118 -15.10 -11.81 0.42
N ALA A 119 -15.21 -11.16 -0.74
CA ALA A 119 -15.07 -9.71 -0.84
C ALA A 119 -16.06 -8.99 0.08
N ARG A 120 -17.33 -9.41 0.04
CA ARG A 120 -18.38 -8.83 0.86
C ARG A 120 -18.10 -9.00 2.36
N GLN A 121 -17.63 -10.18 2.76
CA GLN A 121 -17.35 -10.47 4.17
C GLN A 121 -16.23 -9.58 4.71
N TYR A 122 -15.17 -9.35 3.93
CA TYR A 122 -14.09 -8.46 4.36
C TYR A 122 -14.57 -7.02 4.49
N LEU A 123 -15.41 -6.55 3.57
CA LEU A 123 -15.98 -5.21 3.66
C LEU A 123 -16.88 -5.05 4.89
N LEU A 124 -17.74 -6.03 5.16
CA LEU A 124 -18.64 -5.99 6.31
C LEU A 124 -17.86 -6.05 7.63
N SER A 125 -16.81 -6.87 7.69
CA SER A 125 -15.95 -6.96 8.86
C SER A 125 -15.27 -5.62 9.13
N LEU A 126 -14.75 -4.98 8.09
CA LEU A 126 -14.12 -3.67 8.21
C LEU A 126 -15.13 -2.62 8.69
N GLN A 127 -16.34 -2.63 8.14
CA GLN A 127 -17.40 -1.70 8.52
C GLN A 127 -17.75 -1.81 9.99
N GLN A 128 -17.75 -3.02 10.53
CA GLN A 128 -18.05 -3.24 11.95
C GLN A 128 -16.93 -2.82 12.89
N ASN A 129 -15.69 -2.91 12.43
CA ASN A 129 -14.52 -2.79 13.32
C ASN A 129 -13.71 -1.51 13.13
N TYR A 130 -13.98 -0.74 12.09
CA TYR A 130 -13.22 0.49 11.81
C TYR A 130 -14.15 1.69 11.80
N HIS A 131 -13.90 2.63 12.73
CA HIS A 131 -14.71 3.84 12.87
C HIS A 131 -13.78 5.04 13.04
N ALA A 132 -13.53 5.74 11.95
CA ALA A 132 -12.70 6.93 11.95
C ALA A 132 -13.31 7.97 11.00
N ASP A 133 -13.02 9.23 11.26
CA ASP A 133 -13.47 10.32 10.40
C ASP A 133 -12.50 10.47 9.22
N ASP A 134 -12.67 9.60 8.25
CA ASP A 134 -11.85 9.58 7.04
C ASP A 134 -12.67 9.03 5.86
N ASN A 135 -12.02 8.67 4.76
CA ASN A 135 -12.70 8.23 3.54
C ASN A 135 -13.04 6.74 3.49
N ILE A 136 -12.73 5.99 4.55
CA ILE A 136 -12.89 4.52 4.53
C ILE A 136 -14.35 4.11 4.42
N GLU A 137 -15.25 4.71 5.22
CA GLU A 137 -16.68 4.37 5.18
C GLU A 137 -17.25 4.57 3.77
N GLY A 138 -16.93 5.68 3.12
CA GLY A 138 -17.37 5.94 1.76
C GLY A 138 -16.87 4.90 0.77
N MET A 139 -15.62 4.47 0.91
CA MET A 139 -15.05 3.42 0.06
C MET A 139 -15.75 2.08 0.26
N ILE A 140 -16.08 1.75 1.50
CA ILE A 140 -16.82 0.52 1.83
C ILE A 140 -18.21 0.54 1.18
N GLN A 141 -18.94 1.66 1.36
CA GLN A 141 -20.30 1.79 0.83
C GLN A 141 -20.32 1.67 -0.68
N GLU A 142 -19.38 2.32 -1.36
CA GLU A 142 -19.27 2.25 -2.82
C GLU A 142 -19.12 0.81 -3.29
N ARG A 143 -18.28 0.03 -2.62
CA ARG A 143 -18.01 -1.35 -3.00
C ARG A 143 -19.16 -2.29 -2.65
N LEU A 144 -19.79 -2.11 -1.49
CA LEU A 144 -20.94 -2.91 -1.11
C LEU A 144 -22.11 -2.69 -2.08
N GLU A 145 -22.31 -1.46 -2.54
CA GLU A 145 -23.33 -1.14 -3.51
C GLU A 145 -23.14 -1.92 -4.82
N LYS A 146 -21.89 -2.05 -5.28
CA LYS A 146 -21.56 -2.79 -6.49
C LYS A 146 -21.73 -4.31 -6.33
N LEU A 147 -21.78 -4.81 -5.10
CA LEU A 147 -21.91 -6.24 -4.82
C LEU A 147 -23.35 -6.69 -4.58
N LYS A 148 -24.31 -5.78 -4.68
CA LYS A 148 -25.73 -6.12 -4.55
C LYS A 148 -26.26 -6.97 -5.71
#